data_a59af1531d287d5453958e82175ef559
#
_entry.id   a59af1531d287d5453958e82175ef559
#
_cell.length_a   1.000
_cell.length_b   1.000
_cell.length_c   1.000
_cell.angle_alpha   90.00
_cell.angle_beta   90.00
_cell.angle_gamma   90.00
#
_symmetry.space_group_name_H-M   'P 1'
#
loop_
_entity.id
_entity.type
_entity.pdbx_description
1 polymer ?
#
loop_
_entity_poly.entity_id
_entity_poly.type
_entity_poly.pdbx_seq_one_letter_code
_entity_poly.pdbx_strand_id
1 'polypeptide(L)'
;MAAVAFVAAGCGGSDDKSAAGGTTASASNCEKANLNLVNSGQLTVGTDNPAFPPWFGGSEKARWKVSDPRSGEGFESAVAYAVAQKLGFTKNEVKWIVVPFNTSFAPGPKKFDFDINEISFTPARAKVVNFSNSYYNVNQAIVVKKGTKIANAKTIAELKPYKLGVQIGTTSYQYIQDNIKPSQQPAVYDTNDAAVAALKNGQTDALVADLPTAFYVTAVQVPNSKILGQFPTGASGEHFGMVFQKGNSLTACVNTALDKLKADGTLQQIQDKWLSKVAGAPVLK
;
A
#
# COMPACT_ATOMS: atom_id res chain seq x y z
N MET A 1 -74.73 -8.23 51.66
CA MET A 1 -74.29 -7.75 50.31
C MET A 1 -72.81 -7.66 50.32
N ALA A 2 -72.19 -8.58 49.65
CA ALA A 2 -70.77 -8.78 49.68
C ALA A 2 -70.03 -7.91 48.63
N ALA A 3 -68.98 -7.25 49.02
CA ALA A 3 -68.04 -6.57 48.09
C ALA A 3 -66.78 -7.35 47.99
N VAL A 4 -66.48 -7.81 46.81
CA VAL A 4 -65.21 -8.56 46.44
C VAL A 4 -64.18 -7.58 45.92
N ALA A 5 -63.00 -7.55 46.52
CA ALA A 5 -61.86 -6.80 46.04
C ALA A 5 -60.98 -7.70 45.13
N PHE A 6 -60.71 -7.25 43.90
CA PHE A 6 -59.77 -7.89 43.00
C PHE A 6 -58.40 -7.22 43.14
N VAL A 7 -57.37 -8.03 43.40
CA VAL A 7 -55.98 -7.66 43.36
C VAL A 7 -55.45 -8.02 41.96
N ALA A 8 -54.97 -7.05 41.20
CA ALA A 8 -54.28 -7.26 39.92
C ALA A 8 -52.79 -7.37 40.15
N ALA A 9 -52.21 -8.52 39.84
CA ALA A 9 -50.76 -8.73 39.77
C ALA A 9 -50.27 -8.31 38.39
N GLY A 10 -49.35 -7.33 38.34
CA GLY A 10 -48.65 -6.92 37.13
C GLY A 10 -47.41 -7.78 36.87
N CYS A 11 -47.41 -8.48 35.75
CA CYS A 11 -46.19 -9.10 35.22
C CYS A 11 -45.36 -8.06 34.50
N GLY A 12 -44.12 -7.85 34.98
CA GLY A 12 -43.12 -7.06 34.30
C GLY A 12 -42.49 -7.86 33.14
N GLY A 13 -42.58 -7.31 31.93
CA GLY A 13 -41.89 -7.79 30.76
C GLY A 13 -40.45 -7.27 30.77
N SER A 14 -39.50 -8.18 30.73
CA SER A 14 -38.06 -7.86 30.56
C SER A 14 -37.78 -7.67 29.07
N ASP A 15 -37.54 -6.45 28.67
CA ASP A 15 -36.99 -6.14 27.32
C ASP A 15 -35.52 -6.46 27.30
N ASP A 16 -35.15 -7.62 26.73
CA ASP A 16 -33.80 -7.97 26.37
C ASP A 16 -33.35 -7.12 25.13
N LYS A 17 -32.71 -5.99 25.38
CA LYS A 17 -31.97 -5.27 24.36
C LYS A 17 -30.61 -6.00 24.18
N SER A 18 -30.54 -6.86 23.17
CA SER A 18 -29.26 -7.33 22.63
C SER A 18 -28.45 -6.13 22.13
N ALA A 19 -27.52 -5.67 22.92
CA ALA A 19 -26.49 -4.72 22.49
C ALA A 19 -25.53 -5.46 21.55
N ALA A 20 -25.60 -5.12 20.26
CA ALA A 20 -24.53 -5.47 19.30
C ALA A 20 -23.25 -4.79 19.76
N GLY A 21 -22.39 -5.55 20.44
CA GLY A 21 -21.06 -5.12 20.86
C GLY A 21 -20.14 -4.94 19.65
N GLY A 22 -20.17 -3.78 19.03
CA GLY A 22 -19.07 -3.31 18.21
C GLY A 22 -17.88 -3.08 19.14
N THR A 23 -16.87 -3.91 19.11
CA THR A 23 -15.59 -3.70 19.79
C THR A 23 -14.88 -2.50 19.15
N THR A 24 -15.23 -1.31 19.58
CA THR A 24 -14.37 -0.13 19.42
C THR A 24 -13.16 -0.37 20.30
N ALA A 25 -11.98 -0.65 19.68
CA ALA A 25 -10.73 -0.69 20.41
C ALA A 25 -10.58 0.65 21.16
N SER A 26 -10.62 0.58 22.48
CA SER A 26 -10.52 1.76 23.34
C SER A 26 -9.19 2.46 23.07
N ALA A 27 -9.21 3.79 22.96
CA ALA A 27 -8.02 4.63 22.77
C ALA A 27 -6.92 4.39 23.83
N SER A 28 -7.29 3.83 24.99
CA SER A 28 -6.40 3.46 26.09
C SER A 28 -5.45 2.29 25.76
N ASN A 29 -5.74 1.45 24.76
CA ASN A 29 -4.91 0.29 24.40
C ASN A 29 -3.77 0.63 23.40
N CYS A 30 -3.67 1.86 22.92
CA CYS A 30 -2.66 2.28 21.94
C CYS A 30 -1.46 3.01 22.55
N GLU A 31 -1.33 3.01 23.88
CA GLU A 31 -0.11 3.46 24.54
C GLU A 31 1.05 2.53 24.19
N LYS A 32 2.23 3.09 23.94
CA LYS A 32 3.44 2.36 23.53
C LYS A 32 3.73 1.12 24.40
N ALA A 33 3.54 1.25 25.72
CA ALA A 33 3.78 0.15 26.67
C ALA A 33 2.83 -1.05 26.49
N ASN A 34 1.67 -0.84 25.87
CA ASN A 34 0.62 -1.85 25.67
C ASN A 34 0.60 -2.43 24.25
N LEU A 35 1.48 -1.97 23.36
CA LEU A 35 1.53 -2.45 21.99
C LEU A 35 2.12 -3.87 21.92
N ASN A 36 1.43 -4.73 21.19
CA ASN A 36 1.93 -6.09 20.90
C ASN A 36 2.92 -6.04 19.73
N LEU A 37 4.21 -6.01 20.05
CA LEU A 37 5.32 -5.82 19.10
C LEU A 37 6.16 -7.11 18.99
N VAL A 38 6.80 -7.28 17.82
CA VAL A 38 7.77 -8.37 17.60
C VAL A 38 8.95 -8.26 18.59
N ASN A 39 9.39 -7.02 18.85
CA ASN A 39 10.42 -6.74 19.84
C ASN A 39 9.90 -5.67 20.81
N SER A 40 9.77 -5.98 22.08
CA SER A 40 9.28 -5.04 23.10
C SER A 40 10.07 -3.72 23.06
N GLY A 41 9.34 -2.59 23.03
CA GLY A 41 9.91 -1.25 23.01
C GLY A 41 10.52 -0.80 21.68
N GLN A 42 10.52 -1.63 20.64
CA GLN A 42 11.08 -1.32 19.33
C GLN A 42 10.06 -1.61 18.22
N LEU A 43 9.76 -0.63 17.39
CA LEU A 43 8.89 -0.80 16.23
C LEU A 43 9.70 -1.33 15.04
N THR A 44 9.41 -2.56 14.62
CA THR A 44 10.09 -3.21 13.50
C THR A 44 9.28 -3.02 12.21
N VAL A 45 9.82 -2.26 11.26
CA VAL A 45 9.18 -1.95 9.98
C VAL A 45 9.85 -2.73 8.85
N GLY A 46 9.05 -3.39 8.03
CA GLY A 46 9.49 -4.11 6.84
C GLY A 46 9.40 -3.24 5.59
N THR A 47 10.33 -3.42 4.64
CA THR A 47 10.24 -2.95 3.26
C THR A 47 11.20 -3.74 2.37
N ASP A 48 11.05 -3.63 1.05
CA ASP A 48 11.90 -4.32 0.07
C ASP A 48 13.31 -3.67 -0.04
N ASN A 49 14.19 -4.37 -0.72
CA ASN A 49 15.56 -3.90 -1.03
C ASN A 49 15.97 -4.39 -2.43
N PRO A 50 16.18 -3.49 -3.41
CA PRO A 50 16.41 -2.03 -3.27
C PRO A 50 15.17 -1.23 -2.87
N ALA A 51 15.37 -0.17 -2.08
CA ALA A 51 14.35 0.82 -1.74
C ALA A 51 14.45 2.01 -2.71
N PHE A 52 13.37 2.30 -3.46
CA PHE A 52 13.42 3.27 -4.56
C PHE A 52 12.74 4.61 -4.26
N PRO A 53 13.28 5.72 -4.81
CA PRO A 53 12.50 6.96 -4.87
C PRO A 53 11.26 6.81 -5.78
N PRO A 54 10.19 7.57 -5.53
CA PRO A 54 10.04 8.59 -4.49
C PRO A 54 9.60 8.04 -3.13
N TRP A 55 9.45 6.73 -3.01
CA TRP A 55 8.94 6.04 -1.82
C TRP A 55 9.95 6.08 -0.67
N PHE A 56 11.21 5.90 -0.98
CA PHE A 56 12.33 5.98 -0.06
C PHE A 56 13.37 6.96 -0.60
N GLY A 57 14.09 7.62 0.30
CA GLY A 57 15.13 8.59 -0.04
C GLY A 57 16.40 8.36 0.77
N GLY A 58 17.26 9.40 0.83
CA GLY A 58 18.60 9.27 1.38
C GLY A 58 19.56 8.54 0.44
N SER A 59 20.83 8.53 0.78
CA SER A 59 21.86 7.82 0.03
C SER A 59 21.93 6.36 0.45
N GLU A 60 22.33 5.50 -0.49
CA GLU A 60 22.67 4.11 -0.21
C GLU A 60 23.61 3.99 0.99
N LYS A 61 23.26 3.17 1.96
CA LYS A 61 24.03 3.01 3.20
C LYS A 61 23.88 1.61 3.79
N ALA A 62 25.01 1.02 4.17
CA ALA A 62 25.10 -0.32 4.73
C ALA A 62 24.50 -1.37 3.78
N ARG A 63 23.48 -2.12 4.25
CA ARG A 63 22.81 -3.16 3.45
C ARG A 63 21.73 -2.65 2.51
N TRP A 64 21.31 -1.38 2.64
CA TRP A 64 20.25 -0.79 1.83
C TRP A 64 20.82 -0.30 0.51
N LYS A 65 20.19 -0.69 -0.59
CA LYS A 65 20.57 -0.32 -1.96
C LYS A 65 19.67 0.79 -2.47
N VAL A 66 20.23 1.68 -3.27
CA VAL A 66 19.58 2.84 -3.88
C VAL A 66 19.21 3.92 -2.86
N SER A 67 18.40 3.62 -1.86
CA SER A 67 18.01 4.53 -0.77
C SER A 67 18.10 3.84 0.58
N ASP A 68 18.12 4.62 1.66
CA ASP A 68 18.13 4.13 3.03
C ASP A 68 16.79 4.46 3.72
N PRO A 69 15.89 3.49 3.95
CA PRO A 69 14.62 3.72 4.63
C PRO A 69 14.76 4.36 6.02
N ARG A 70 15.92 4.20 6.67
CA ARG A 70 16.20 4.78 7.99
C ARG A 70 16.40 6.30 7.95
N SER A 71 16.57 6.89 6.76
CA SER A 71 16.76 8.33 6.58
C SER A 71 15.55 9.16 7.05
N GLY A 72 14.34 8.63 6.88
CA GLY A 72 13.09 9.39 7.03
C GLY A 72 12.75 10.18 5.76
N GLU A 73 13.52 10.01 4.68
CA GLU A 73 13.31 10.63 3.39
C GLU A 73 12.57 9.68 2.43
N GLY A 74 11.77 10.26 1.53
CA GLY A 74 10.84 9.53 0.69
C GLY A 74 9.46 9.39 1.35
N PHE A 75 8.44 9.13 0.52
CA PHE A 75 7.05 9.16 0.98
C PHE A 75 6.78 8.10 2.05
N GLU A 76 7.07 6.84 1.79
CA GLU A 76 6.75 5.74 2.72
C GLU A 76 7.63 5.75 3.96
N SER A 77 8.92 6.10 3.83
CA SER A 77 9.77 6.29 4.99
C SER A 77 9.23 7.39 5.91
N ALA A 78 8.84 8.54 5.35
CA ALA A 78 8.28 9.65 6.13
C ALA A 78 6.95 9.27 6.78
N VAL A 79 6.06 8.55 6.08
CA VAL A 79 4.78 8.06 6.64
C VAL A 79 5.03 7.08 7.78
N ALA A 80 5.96 6.13 7.62
CA ALA A 80 6.29 5.16 8.67
C ALA A 80 6.78 5.85 9.95
N TYR A 81 7.67 6.85 9.83
CA TYR A 81 8.14 7.61 10.98
C TYR A 81 7.06 8.51 11.60
N ALA A 82 6.17 9.09 10.79
CA ALA A 82 5.04 9.86 11.30
C ALA A 82 4.07 8.98 12.11
N VAL A 83 3.77 7.77 11.62
CA VAL A 83 2.99 6.77 12.35
C VAL A 83 3.70 6.36 13.64
N ALA A 84 5.01 6.04 13.57
CA ALA A 84 5.81 5.68 14.74
C ALA A 84 5.76 6.78 15.82
N GLN A 85 5.89 8.04 15.43
CA GLN A 85 5.79 9.18 16.34
C GLN A 85 4.41 9.29 17.01
N LYS A 86 3.31 9.07 16.25
CA LYS A 86 1.95 9.07 16.80
C LYS A 86 1.72 7.91 17.79
N LEU A 87 2.47 6.81 17.65
CA LEU A 87 2.48 5.67 18.57
C LEU A 87 3.46 5.84 19.74
N GLY A 88 4.18 6.98 19.85
CA GLY A 88 5.10 7.28 20.94
C GLY A 88 6.52 6.75 20.77
N PHE A 89 6.93 6.33 19.55
CA PHE A 89 8.30 5.92 19.26
C PHE A 89 9.16 7.09 18.80
N THR A 90 10.39 7.13 19.29
CA THR A 90 11.45 7.97 18.74
C THR A 90 12.02 7.33 17.46
N LYS A 91 12.73 8.11 16.66
CA LYS A 91 13.36 7.60 15.43
C LYS A 91 14.32 6.44 15.70
N ASN A 92 15.05 6.47 16.82
CA ASN A 92 16.03 5.43 17.19
C ASN A 92 15.37 4.11 17.64
N GLU A 93 14.10 4.15 17.99
CA GLU A 93 13.32 2.97 18.37
C GLU A 93 12.62 2.30 17.17
N VAL A 94 12.77 2.86 15.96
CA VAL A 94 12.29 2.26 14.71
C VAL A 94 13.41 1.47 14.06
N LYS A 95 13.19 0.19 13.86
CA LYS A 95 14.11 -0.73 13.19
C LYS A 95 13.56 -1.14 11.85
N TRP A 96 14.33 -0.92 10.80
CA TRP A 96 14.00 -1.38 9.46
C TRP A 96 14.60 -2.75 9.15
N ILE A 97 13.81 -3.62 8.55
CA ILE A 97 14.25 -4.94 8.07
C ILE A 97 13.89 -5.11 6.60
N VAL A 98 14.69 -5.92 5.89
CA VAL A 98 14.41 -6.27 4.50
C VAL A 98 13.34 -7.36 4.47
N VAL A 99 12.27 -7.09 3.74
CA VAL A 99 11.15 -8.01 3.49
C VAL A 99 10.85 -7.97 1.99
N PRO A 100 11.16 -9.03 1.22
CA PRO A 100 10.84 -9.05 -0.20
C PRO A 100 9.33 -8.87 -0.44
N PHE A 101 8.96 -8.08 -1.45
CA PHE A 101 7.58 -7.68 -1.75
C PHE A 101 6.56 -8.83 -1.61
N ASN A 102 6.78 -9.93 -2.34
CA ASN A 102 5.84 -11.05 -2.34
C ASN A 102 5.74 -11.80 -1.00
N THR A 103 6.71 -11.63 -0.09
CA THR A 103 6.68 -12.27 1.23
C THR A 103 5.97 -11.44 2.28
N SER A 104 5.81 -10.15 2.06
CA SER A 104 5.13 -9.24 2.99
C SER A 104 3.69 -9.66 3.25
N PHE A 105 2.94 -10.04 2.22
CA PHE A 105 1.56 -10.50 2.30
C PHE A 105 1.37 -12.01 2.18
N ALA A 106 2.44 -12.82 2.24
CA ALA A 106 2.33 -14.27 2.35
C ALA A 106 1.63 -14.66 3.67
N PRO A 107 0.87 -15.77 3.74
CA PRO A 107 0.25 -16.22 4.98
C PRO A 107 1.31 -16.62 6.04
N GLY A 108 0.92 -16.57 7.33
CA GLY A 108 1.75 -17.02 8.44
C GLY A 108 2.41 -15.91 9.25
N PRO A 109 3.27 -16.28 10.22
CA PRO A 109 3.91 -15.36 11.14
C PRO A 109 4.81 -14.34 10.44
N LYS A 110 4.86 -13.12 10.97
CA LYS A 110 5.68 -12.02 10.46
C LYS A 110 6.84 -11.69 11.42
N LYS A 111 7.95 -11.24 10.85
CA LYS A 111 9.12 -10.76 11.61
C LYS A 111 9.14 -9.25 11.75
N PHE A 112 8.05 -8.59 11.37
CA PHE A 112 7.84 -7.15 11.42
C PHE A 112 6.53 -6.82 12.15
N ASP A 113 6.44 -5.63 12.70
CA ASP A 113 5.21 -5.10 13.28
C ASP A 113 4.25 -4.63 12.19
N PHE A 114 4.78 -3.94 11.17
CA PHE A 114 4.12 -3.71 9.90
C PHE A 114 5.14 -3.62 8.75
N ASP A 115 4.66 -3.88 7.54
CA ASP A 115 5.40 -3.68 6.29
C ASP A 115 4.78 -2.53 5.50
N ILE A 116 5.62 -1.66 4.91
CA ILE A 116 5.22 -0.55 4.06
C ILE A 116 6.09 -0.57 2.81
N ASN A 117 5.47 -0.89 1.66
CA ASN A 117 6.19 -1.15 0.42
C ASN A 117 5.24 -1.13 -0.79
N GLU A 118 4.53 -0.03 -1.02
CA GLU A 118 3.62 0.12 -2.16
C GLU A 118 2.59 -1.03 -2.26
N ILE A 119 2.10 -1.53 -1.11
CA ILE A 119 1.26 -2.72 -1.08
C ILE A 119 -0.20 -2.33 -1.21
N SER A 120 -0.76 -2.56 -2.40
CA SER A 120 -2.18 -2.36 -2.65
C SER A 120 -3.04 -3.32 -1.84
N PHE A 121 -4.07 -2.77 -1.21
CA PHE A 121 -5.13 -3.58 -0.63
C PHE A 121 -5.85 -4.38 -1.71
N THR A 122 -6.04 -5.67 -1.47
CA THR A 122 -6.96 -6.50 -2.24
C THR A 122 -7.73 -7.43 -1.31
N PRO A 123 -8.99 -7.80 -1.64
CA PRO A 123 -9.75 -8.76 -0.84
C PRO A 123 -9.04 -10.13 -0.70
N ALA A 124 -8.26 -10.54 -1.71
CA ALA A 124 -7.50 -11.78 -1.68
C ALA A 124 -6.38 -11.72 -0.64
N ARG A 125 -5.57 -10.64 -0.63
CA ARG A 125 -4.51 -10.42 0.35
C ARG A 125 -5.08 -10.26 1.77
N ALA A 126 -6.22 -9.57 1.93
CA ALA A 126 -6.86 -9.34 3.23
C ALA A 126 -7.40 -10.62 3.90
N LYS A 127 -7.54 -11.74 3.16
CA LYS A 127 -7.87 -13.04 3.76
C LYS A 127 -6.75 -13.58 4.64
N VAL A 128 -5.49 -13.29 4.30
CA VAL A 128 -4.31 -13.91 4.93
C VAL A 128 -3.44 -12.95 5.73
N VAL A 129 -3.59 -11.64 5.55
CA VAL A 129 -2.92 -10.58 6.34
C VAL A 129 -3.93 -9.52 6.76
N ASN A 130 -3.57 -8.65 7.73
CA ASN A 130 -4.33 -7.44 7.99
C ASN A 130 -3.72 -6.26 7.21
N PHE A 131 -4.57 -5.30 6.86
CA PHE A 131 -4.17 -4.02 6.26
C PHE A 131 -4.57 -2.86 7.17
N SER A 132 -3.76 -1.81 7.16
CA SER A 132 -4.18 -0.51 7.70
C SER A 132 -5.25 0.14 6.81
N ASN A 133 -5.85 1.23 7.32
CA ASN A 133 -6.52 2.22 6.48
C ASN A 133 -5.57 2.70 5.38
N SER A 134 -6.13 3.18 4.26
CA SER A 134 -5.35 3.76 3.15
C SER A 134 -4.43 4.88 3.64
N TYR A 135 -3.16 4.86 3.22
CA TYR A 135 -2.25 6.00 3.37
C TYR A 135 -1.96 6.69 2.02
N TYR A 136 -2.30 6.07 0.89
CA TYR A 136 -2.15 6.62 -0.46
C TYR A 136 -3.12 5.97 -1.44
N ASN A 137 -3.74 6.78 -2.31
CA ASN A 137 -4.51 6.29 -3.45
C ASN A 137 -3.64 6.32 -4.70
N VAL A 138 -3.63 5.23 -5.46
CA VAL A 138 -2.72 5.03 -6.57
C VAL A 138 -3.47 4.63 -7.84
N ASN A 139 -2.91 5.02 -8.99
CA ASN A 139 -3.33 4.54 -10.30
C ASN A 139 -2.22 3.69 -10.91
N GLN A 140 -2.59 2.70 -11.70
CA GLN A 140 -1.67 1.96 -12.55
C GLN A 140 -1.33 2.76 -13.79
N ALA A 141 -0.10 2.63 -14.29
CA ALA A 141 0.38 3.34 -15.46
C ALA A 141 1.21 2.43 -16.37
N ILE A 142 1.40 2.86 -17.62
CA ILE A 142 2.21 2.15 -18.60
C ILE A 142 3.35 3.03 -19.09
N VAL A 143 4.56 2.49 -19.03
CA VAL A 143 5.80 3.11 -19.51
C VAL A 143 6.23 2.44 -20.81
N VAL A 144 6.58 3.26 -21.80
CA VAL A 144 7.05 2.81 -23.11
C VAL A 144 8.31 3.57 -23.54
N LYS A 145 9.15 2.98 -24.40
CA LYS A 145 10.27 3.69 -25.01
C LYS A 145 9.77 4.65 -26.07
N LYS A 146 10.34 5.86 -26.11
CA LYS A 146 10.03 6.86 -27.16
C LYS A 146 10.41 6.32 -28.53
N GLY A 147 9.65 6.70 -29.56
CA GLY A 147 9.90 6.30 -30.95
C GLY A 147 9.46 4.88 -31.32
N THR A 148 8.94 4.10 -30.37
CA THR A 148 8.39 2.76 -30.65
C THR A 148 6.94 2.86 -31.16
N LYS A 149 6.44 1.80 -31.81
CA LYS A 149 5.05 1.77 -32.33
C LYS A 149 4.02 1.91 -31.21
N ILE A 150 4.22 1.23 -30.08
CA ILE A 150 3.33 1.31 -28.91
C ILE A 150 3.25 2.73 -28.32
N ALA A 151 4.27 3.57 -28.53
CA ALA A 151 4.29 4.95 -28.01
C ALA A 151 3.20 5.85 -28.62
N ASN A 152 2.52 5.40 -29.66
CA ASN A 152 1.41 6.09 -30.32
C ASN A 152 0.02 5.58 -29.90
N ALA A 153 -0.06 4.51 -29.10
CA ALA A 153 -1.33 3.96 -28.62
C ALA A 153 -2.06 5.00 -27.73
N LYS A 154 -3.37 5.07 -27.87
CA LYS A 154 -4.24 6.01 -27.15
C LYS A 154 -5.32 5.33 -26.34
N THR A 155 -5.54 4.03 -26.61
CA THR A 155 -6.56 3.22 -25.95
C THR A 155 -5.96 1.95 -25.39
N ILE A 156 -6.65 1.38 -24.40
CA ILE A 156 -6.26 0.10 -23.78
C ILE A 156 -6.30 -1.03 -24.83
N ALA A 157 -7.25 -0.98 -25.73
CA ALA A 157 -7.39 -1.98 -26.80
C ALA A 157 -6.17 -2.03 -27.75
N GLU A 158 -5.55 -0.88 -28.01
CA GLU A 158 -4.34 -0.78 -28.84
C GLU A 158 -3.10 -1.38 -28.21
N LEU A 159 -3.12 -1.67 -26.89
CA LEU A 159 -2.01 -2.31 -26.19
C LEU A 159 -1.93 -3.82 -26.40
N LYS A 160 -3.03 -4.46 -26.85
CA LYS A 160 -3.14 -5.93 -26.96
C LYS A 160 -2.05 -6.61 -27.80
N PRO A 161 -1.57 -6.06 -28.94
CA PRO A 161 -0.58 -6.72 -29.77
C PRO A 161 0.84 -6.73 -29.15
N TYR A 162 1.09 -5.93 -28.10
CA TYR A 162 2.42 -5.69 -27.60
C TYR A 162 2.77 -6.59 -26.40
N LYS A 163 4.08 -6.85 -26.25
CA LYS A 163 4.64 -7.62 -25.14
C LYS A 163 4.80 -6.75 -23.91
N LEU A 164 3.94 -6.91 -22.94
CA LEU A 164 3.94 -6.13 -21.70
C LEU A 164 4.81 -6.82 -20.64
N GLY A 165 5.67 -6.03 -19.97
CA GLY A 165 6.49 -6.47 -18.85
C GLY A 165 5.87 -6.04 -17.52
N VAL A 166 6.00 -6.86 -16.49
CA VAL A 166 5.40 -6.60 -15.17
C VAL A 166 6.07 -7.44 -14.08
N GLN A 167 6.06 -6.96 -12.84
CA GLN A 167 6.45 -7.76 -11.68
C GLN A 167 5.33 -8.72 -11.27
N ILE A 168 5.71 -9.96 -10.92
CA ILE A 168 4.79 -10.98 -10.40
C ILE A 168 4.15 -10.53 -9.07
N GLY A 169 2.91 -10.96 -8.86
CA GLY A 169 2.20 -10.73 -7.59
C GLY A 169 1.63 -9.32 -7.41
N THR A 170 1.84 -8.40 -8.37
CA THR A 170 1.36 -7.02 -8.32
C THR A 170 -0.09 -6.87 -8.83
N THR A 171 -0.73 -5.78 -8.43
CA THR A 171 -2.01 -5.33 -9.01
C THR A 171 -1.85 -4.89 -10.46
N SER A 172 -0.65 -4.43 -10.86
CA SER A 172 -0.27 -4.19 -12.26
C SER A 172 -0.41 -5.45 -13.11
N TYR A 173 0.07 -6.61 -12.62
CA TYR A 173 -0.09 -7.89 -13.31
C TYR A 173 -1.56 -8.29 -13.43
N GLN A 174 -2.31 -8.14 -12.33
CA GLN A 174 -3.75 -8.39 -12.33
C GLN A 174 -4.48 -7.48 -13.34
N TYR A 175 -4.11 -6.18 -13.40
CA TYR A 175 -4.69 -5.24 -14.35
C TYR A 175 -4.46 -5.66 -15.81
N ILE A 176 -3.25 -6.12 -16.14
CA ILE A 176 -2.94 -6.63 -17.48
C ILE A 176 -3.87 -7.80 -17.84
N GLN A 177 -4.05 -8.76 -16.93
CA GLN A 177 -4.86 -9.95 -17.16
C GLN A 177 -6.36 -9.64 -17.30
N ASP A 178 -6.88 -8.74 -16.46
CA ASP A 178 -8.31 -8.50 -16.36
C ASP A 178 -8.82 -7.45 -17.36
N ASN A 179 -8.00 -6.44 -17.67
CA ASN A 179 -8.43 -5.26 -18.43
C ASN A 179 -7.77 -5.13 -19.79
N ILE A 180 -6.44 -5.34 -19.90
CA ILE A 180 -5.75 -5.22 -21.18
C ILE A 180 -5.97 -6.48 -22.03
N LYS A 181 -5.82 -7.67 -21.43
CA LYS A 181 -5.98 -8.98 -22.10
C LYS A 181 -5.13 -9.07 -23.38
N PRO A 182 -3.81 -8.97 -23.27
CA PRO A 182 -2.92 -8.92 -24.41
C PRO A 182 -3.00 -10.22 -25.24
N SER A 183 -2.71 -10.12 -26.53
CA SER A 183 -2.74 -11.26 -27.47
C SER A 183 -1.67 -12.33 -27.18
N GLN A 184 -0.63 -11.96 -26.44
CA GLN A 184 0.42 -12.85 -25.95
C GLN A 184 0.58 -12.69 -24.43
N GLN A 185 1.04 -13.74 -23.76
CA GLN A 185 1.26 -13.70 -22.32
C GLN A 185 2.23 -12.56 -21.96
N PRO A 186 1.93 -11.77 -20.91
CA PRO A 186 2.88 -10.77 -20.42
C PRO A 186 4.17 -11.43 -19.96
N ALA A 187 5.28 -10.71 -20.11
CA ALA A 187 6.57 -11.12 -19.56
C ALA A 187 6.57 -10.76 -18.05
N VAL A 188 6.57 -11.80 -17.22
CA VAL A 188 6.48 -11.67 -15.76
C VAL A 188 7.87 -11.85 -15.15
N TYR A 189 8.24 -10.94 -14.26
CA TYR A 189 9.55 -10.89 -13.60
C TYR A 189 9.40 -10.94 -12.08
N ASP A 190 10.40 -11.49 -11.39
CA ASP A 190 10.38 -11.61 -9.94
C ASP A 190 10.46 -10.25 -9.22
N THR A 191 11.12 -9.27 -9.85
CA THR A 191 11.30 -7.93 -9.30
C THR A 191 10.94 -6.86 -10.33
N ASN A 192 10.57 -5.67 -9.84
CA ASN A 192 10.34 -4.51 -10.70
C ASN A 192 11.61 -4.12 -11.47
N ASP A 193 12.79 -4.22 -10.86
CA ASP A 193 14.08 -3.96 -11.52
C ASP A 193 14.31 -4.87 -12.73
N ALA A 194 14.00 -6.15 -12.63
CA ALA A 194 14.12 -7.08 -13.74
C ALA A 194 13.15 -6.71 -14.88
N ALA A 195 11.92 -6.29 -14.56
CA ALA A 195 10.95 -5.81 -15.53
C ALA A 195 11.40 -4.50 -16.21
N VAL A 196 11.96 -3.57 -15.43
CA VAL A 196 12.57 -2.31 -15.95
C VAL A 196 13.76 -2.59 -16.86
N ALA A 197 14.64 -3.50 -16.46
CA ALA A 197 15.78 -3.91 -17.30
C ALA A 197 15.31 -4.52 -18.62
N ALA A 198 14.26 -5.32 -18.62
CA ALA A 198 13.66 -5.90 -19.83
C ALA A 198 13.12 -4.82 -20.78
N LEU A 199 12.43 -3.80 -20.28
CA LEU A 199 12.00 -2.65 -21.07
C LEU A 199 13.20 -1.90 -21.65
N LYS A 200 14.20 -1.60 -20.82
CA LYS A 200 15.43 -0.90 -21.24
C LYS A 200 16.12 -1.62 -22.38
N ASN A 201 16.25 -2.94 -22.28
CA ASN A 201 16.91 -3.81 -23.26
C ASN A 201 16.03 -4.15 -24.48
N GLY A 202 14.76 -3.70 -24.51
CA GLY A 202 13.84 -3.99 -25.62
C GLY A 202 13.34 -5.44 -25.66
N GLN A 203 13.39 -6.15 -24.54
CA GLN A 203 12.83 -7.49 -24.39
C GLN A 203 11.30 -7.45 -24.20
N THR A 204 10.80 -6.30 -23.72
CA THR A 204 9.38 -5.97 -23.66
C THR A 204 9.12 -4.62 -24.33
N ASP A 205 7.91 -4.41 -24.84
CA ASP A 205 7.50 -3.17 -25.50
C ASP A 205 7.10 -2.10 -24.47
N ALA A 206 6.60 -2.53 -23.32
CA ALA A 206 6.14 -1.66 -22.23
C ALA A 206 6.38 -2.29 -20.87
N LEU A 207 6.33 -1.45 -19.82
CA LEU A 207 6.27 -1.82 -18.41
C LEU A 207 4.95 -1.29 -17.83
N VAL A 208 4.24 -2.11 -17.07
CA VAL A 208 3.09 -1.67 -16.25
C VAL A 208 3.53 -1.63 -14.79
N ALA A 209 3.30 -0.49 -14.14
CA ALA A 209 3.66 -0.24 -12.75
C ALA A 209 2.77 0.86 -12.17
N ASP A 210 2.85 1.09 -10.86
CA ASP A 210 2.20 2.22 -10.20
C ASP A 210 2.68 3.56 -10.76
N LEU A 211 1.79 4.53 -10.85
CA LEU A 211 2.09 5.82 -11.49
C LEU A 211 3.31 6.54 -10.89
N PRO A 212 3.50 6.64 -9.55
CA PRO A 212 4.71 7.26 -9.01
C PRO A 212 5.99 6.51 -9.37
N THR A 213 5.95 5.19 -9.37
CA THR A 213 7.07 4.34 -9.81
C THR A 213 7.35 4.55 -11.30
N ALA A 214 6.33 4.67 -12.15
CA ALA A 214 6.48 4.99 -13.57
C ALA A 214 7.18 6.34 -13.80
N PHE A 215 6.95 7.35 -12.98
CA PHE A 215 7.68 8.62 -13.02
C PHE A 215 9.17 8.44 -12.73
N TYR A 216 9.52 7.66 -11.70
CA TYR A 216 10.92 7.37 -11.39
C TYR A 216 11.60 6.58 -12.52
N VAL A 217 10.93 5.56 -13.04
CA VAL A 217 11.43 4.77 -14.19
C VAL A 217 11.76 5.66 -15.37
N THR A 218 10.86 6.55 -15.75
CA THR A 218 11.07 7.42 -16.93
C THR A 218 12.09 8.53 -16.70
N ALA A 219 12.20 9.03 -15.48
CA ALA A 219 13.13 10.11 -15.14
C ALA A 219 14.57 9.62 -14.93
N VAL A 220 14.75 8.40 -14.39
CA VAL A 220 16.05 7.93 -13.89
C VAL A 220 16.48 6.61 -14.53
N GLN A 221 15.63 5.59 -14.53
CA GLN A 221 16.06 4.21 -14.88
C GLN A 221 16.07 3.99 -16.41
N VAL A 222 15.11 4.55 -17.14
CA VAL A 222 14.97 4.43 -18.60
C VAL A 222 14.79 5.82 -19.25
N PRO A 223 15.83 6.64 -19.37
CA PRO A 223 15.71 8.06 -19.77
C PRO A 223 15.05 8.30 -21.14
N ASN A 224 15.16 7.34 -22.07
CA ASN A 224 14.51 7.44 -23.40
C ASN A 224 13.12 6.81 -23.41
N SER A 225 12.40 6.92 -22.29
CA SER A 225 11.02 6.44 -22.17
C SER A 225 10.04 7.59 -21.86
N LYS A 226 8.77 7.25 -21.85
CA LYS A 226 7.68 8.13 -21.40
C LYS A 226 6.60 7.30 -20.72
N ILE A 227 5.85 7.93 -19.82
CA ILE A 227 4.57 7.41 -19.41
C ILE A 227 3.61 7.61 -20.57
N LEU A 228 3.10 6.53 -21.15
CA LEU A 228 2.12 6.58 -22.22
C LEU A 228 0.78 7.08 -21.69
N GLY A 229 0.42 6.61 -20.52
CA GLY A 229 -0.77 7.04 -19.79
C GLY A 229 -0.94 6.27 -18.48
N GLN A 230 -1.88 6.75 -17.68
CA GLN A 230 -2.40 6.02 -16.54
C GLN A 230 -3.72 5.32 -16.93
N PHE A 231 -4.03 4.24 -16.26
CA PHE A 231 -5.27 3.53 -16.49
C PHE A 231 -6.42 4.13 -15.67
N PRO A 232 -7.67 4.00 -16.14
CA PRO A 232 -8.83 4.41 -15.36
C PRO A 232 -8.88 3.67 -14.02
N THR A 233 -9.13 4.38 -12.94
CA THR A 233 -9.42 3.78 -11.64
C THR A 233 -10.77 3.08 -11.68
N GLY A 234 -10.84 1.86 -11.13
CA GLY A 234 -12.13 1.21 -10.85
C GLY A 234 -12.95 1.98 -9.80
N ALA A 235 -14.23 1.65 -9.67
CA ALA A 235 -15.18 2.34 -8.78
C ALA A 235 -14.75 2.40 -7.30
N SER A 236 -13.95 1.43 -6.83
CA SER A 236 -13.44 1.38 -5.44
C SER A 236 -12.13 2.13 -5.23
N GLY A 237 -11.44 2.56 -6.31
CA GLY A 237 -10.09 3.11 -6.23
C GLY A 237 -9.06 2.10 -5.73
N GLU A 238 -7.85 2.11 -6.28
CA GLU A 238 -6.74 1.35 -5.73
C GLU A 238 -6.04 2.17 -4.66
N HIS A 239 -5.65 1.52 -3.56
CA HIS A 239 -4.96 2.22 -2.48
C HIS A 239 -3.94 1.32 -1.79
N PHE A 240 -2.91 1.94 -1.22
CA PHE A 240 -1.92 1.27 -0.41
C PHE A 240 -2.32 1.25 1.07
N GLY A 241 -2.03 0.12 1.72
CA GLY A 241 -2.13 -0.06 3.16
C GLY A 241 -0.89 -0.72 3.73
N MET A 242 -0.56 -0.41 4.97
CA MET A 242 0.48 -1.13 5.71
C MET A 242 -0.02 -2.55 6.00
N VAL A 243 0.88 -3.52 5.86
CA VAL A 243 0.57 -4.94 6.05
C VAL A 243 1.00 -5.40 7.43
N PHE A 244 0.16 -6.20 8.08
CA PHE A 244 0.39 -6.79 9.40
C PHE A 244 0.15 -8.30 9.34
N GLN A 245 0.69 -9.03 10.32
CA GLN A 245 0.26 -10.39 10.56
C GLN A 245 -1.25 -10.44 10.75
N LYS A 246 -1.89 -11.49 10.24
CA LYS A 246 -3.34 -11.68 10.41
C LYS A 246 -3.71 -11.74 11.89
N GLY A 247 -4.71 -10.94 12.29
CA GLY A 247 -5.18 -10.86 13.69
C GLY A 247 -4.31 -9.95 14.59
N ASN A 248 -3.32 -9.23 14.05
CA ASN A 248 -2.48 -8.33 14.87
C ASN A 248 -3.29 -7.12 15.35
N SER A 249 -3.36 -6.92 16.66
CA SER A 249 -4.07 -5.81 17.31
C SER A 249 -3.44 -4.43 17.04
N LEU A 250 -2.15 -4.38 16.69
CA LEU A 250 -1.46 -3.12 16.33
C LEU A 250 -2.13 -2.41 15.14
N THR A 251 -2.81 -3.16 14.27
CA THR A 251 -3.55 -2.59 13.12
C THR A 251 -4.51 -1.47 13.54
N ALA A 252 -5.26 -1.65 14.64
CA ALA A 252 -6.20 -0.64 15.13
C ALA A 252 -5.48 0.64 15.60
N CYS A 253 -4.33 0.48 16.26
CA CYS A 253 -3.54 1.62 16.75
C CYS A 253 -2.87 2.38 15.60
N VAL A 254 -2.38 1.68 14.58
CA VAL A 254 -1.85 2.29 13.35
C VAL A 254 -2.96 3.03 12.60
N ASN A 255 -4.18 2.48 12.52
CA ASN A 255 -5.32 3.17 11.92
C ASN A 255 -5.65 4.46 12.66
N THR A 256 -5.68 4.43 13.99
CA THR A 256 -5.86 5.65 14.81
C THR A 256 -4.74 6.67 14.57
N ALA A 257 -3.50 6.23 14.41
CA ALA A 257 -2.38 7.10 14.07
C ALA A 257 -2.54 7.73 12.67
N LEU A 258 -2.89 6.94 11.67
CA LEU A 258 -3.14 7.43 10.30
C LEU A 258 -4.31 8.42 10.25
N ASP A 259 -5.39 8.16 10.98
CA ASP A 259 -6.54 9.08 11.03
C ASP A 259 -6.16 10.43 11.66
N LYS A 260 -5.31 10.44 12.70
CA LYS A 260 -4.73 11.65 13.26
C LYS A 260 -3.84 12.40 12.25
N LEU A 261 -2.98 11.68 11.50
CA LEU A 261 -2.12 12.26 10.47
C LEU A 261 -2.90 12.84 9.30
N LYS A 262 -4.06 12.26 8.97
CA LYS A 262 -4.99 12.83 7.98
C LYS A 262 -5.67 14.08 8.53
N ALA A 263 -6.19 14.01 9.74
CA ALA A 263 -6.95 15.10 10.36
C ALA A 263 -6.11 16.35 10.60
N ASP A 264 -4.82 16.20 10.97
CA ASP A 264 -3.91 17.33 11.20
C ASP A 264 -3.16 17.79 9.94
N GLY A 265 -3.43 17.16 8.77
CA GLY A 265 -2.83 17.50 7.48
C GLY A 265 -1.39 17.01 7.29
N THR A 266 -0.80 16.32 8.26
CA THR A 266 0.60 15.83 8.17
C THR A 266 0.76 14.86 7.01
N LEU A 267 -0.19 13.93 6.79
CA LEU A 267 -0.12 12.98 5.69
C LEU A 267 -0.13 13.70 4.33
N GLN A 268 -0.95 14.74 4.16
CA GLN A 268 -1.00 15.55 2.95
C GLN A 268 0.32 16.29 2.72
N GLN A 269 0.90 16.88 3.77
CA GLN A 269 2.19 17.58 3.66
C GLN A 269 3.33 16.63 3.24
N ILE A 270 3.34 15.40 3.76
CA ILE A 270 4.30 14.37 3.35
C ILE A 270 4.09 14.02 1.87
N GLN A 271 2.83 13.83 1.45
CA GLN A 271 2.51 13.55 0.05
C GLN A 271 2.94 14.68 -0.87
N ASP A 272 2.64 15.93 -0.55
CA ASP A 272 3.01 17.11 -1.34
C ASP A 272 4.53 17.26 -1.44
N LYS A 273 5.24 16.97 -0.35
CA LYS A 273 6.71 17.04 -0.34
C LYS A 273 7.36 16.01 -1.28
N TRP A 274 6.89 14.78 -1.26
CA TRP A 274 7.59 13.67 -1.91
C TRP A 274 6.98 13.27 -3.26
N LEU A 275 5.67 13.48 -3.44
CA LEU A 275 4.93 13.04 -4.62
C LEU A 275 4.37 14.19 -5.48
N SER A 276 4.69 15.45 -5.18
CA SER A 276 4.20 16.62 -5.95
C SER A 276 4.57 16.58 -7.44
N LYS A 277 5.66 15.87 -7.80
CA LYS A 277 6.08 15.70 -9.21
C LYS A 277 5.32 14.58 -9.94
N VAL A 278 4.44 13.87 -9.25
CA VAL A 278 3.66 12.72 -9.76
C VAL A 278 2.32 13.17 -10.36
N ALA A 279 2.21 14.40 -10.82
CA ALA A 279 0.96 14.93 -11.36
C ALA A 279 0.83 14.70 -12.88
N GLY A 280 -0.32 14.12 -13.30
CA GLY A 280 -0.85 14.39 -14.62
C GLY A 280 -0.34 13.54 -15.79
N ALA A 281 -0.36 12.22 -15.69
CA ALA A 281 -0.34 11.38 -16.89
C ALA A 281 -1.73 11.35 -17.56
N PRO A 282 -1.82 11.35 -18.91
CA PRO A 282 -3.11 11.21 -19.58
C PRO A 282 -3.78 9.88 -19.22
N VAL A 283 -5.10 9.87 -19.07
CA VAL A 283 -5.86 8.64 -18.88
C VAL A 283 -6.07 7.95 -20.21
N LEU A 284 -5.66 6.69 -20.34
CA LEU A 284 -5.94 5.85 -21.50
C LEU A 284 -7.42 5.48 -21.55
N LYS A 285 -8.01 5.53 -22.74
CA LYS A 285 -9.44 5.24 -22.97
C LYS A 285 -9.67 3.76 -23.27
#